data_41b61840de54e0a911418e15294f797d
#
_entry.id   41b61840de54e0a911418e15294f797d
#
_cell.length_a   1.000
_cell.length_b   1.000
_cell.length_c   1.000
_cell.angle_alpha   90.00
_cell.angle_beta   90.00
_cell.angle_gamma   90.00
#
_symmetry.space_group_name_H-M   'P 1'
#
loop_
_entity.id
_entity.type
_entity.pdbx_description
1 polymer ?
#
loop_
_entity_poly.entity_id
_entity_poly.type
_entity_poly.pdbx_seq_one_letter_code
_entity_poly.pdbx_strand_id
1 'polypeptide(L)'
;MRLKLGPLADDKPVRVTVEIPAAVHRDLVAYATIFAQSNGQPAPEPARLIPPMIERFMATDRVFAAARRRRNTQKAPDSAERSG
;
A
#
# COMPACT_ATOMS: atom_id res chain seq x y z
N MET A 1 2.05 30.13 12.77
CA MET A 1 2.67 29.73 11.69
C MET A 1 2.75 28.28 11.52
N ARG A 2 2.70 27.82 10.35
CA ARG A 2 2.70 26.49 10.14
C ARG A 2 3.99 26.01 9.69
N LEU A 3 4.43 24.94 10.22
CA LEU A 3 5.68 24.40 9.80
C LEU A 3 5.53 23.69 8.50
N LYS A 4 6.56 23.70 7.71
CA LYS A 4 6.49 23.00 6.47
C LYS A 4 6.34 21.55 6.63
N LEU A 5 6.87 20.98 7.67
CA LEU A 5 6.76 19.56 7.84
C LEU A 5 5.34 19.13 8.02
N GLY A 6 4.55 19.96 8.58
CA GLY A 6 3.18 19.60 8.75
C GLY A 6 2.96 18.33 9.51
N PRO A 7 1.91 17.66 9.23
CA PRO A 7 1.52 16.44 9.92
C PRO A 7 2.33 15.26 9.53
N LEU A 8 3.31 14.96 10.27
CA LEU A 8 4.11 13.80 9.99
C LEU A 8 3.48 12.51 10.46
N ALA A 9 2.57 12.60 11.34
CA ALA A 9 1.98 11.38 11.88
C ALA A 9 1.23 10.55 10.87
N ASP A 10 0.88 11.15 9.77
CA ASP A 10 0.13 10.41 8.80
C ASP A 10 0.89 9.29 8.17
N ASP A 11 2.16 9.22 8.36
CA ASP A 11 2.93 8.16 7.74
C ASP A 11 3.04 6.92 8.60
N LYS A 12 2.39 6.90 9.73
CA LYS A 12 2.48 5.73 10.56
C LYS A 12 1.79 4.54 9.94
N PRO A 13 2.37 3.37 10.05
CA PRO A 13 1.75 2.18 9.48
C PRO A 13 0.42 1.89 10.15
N VAL A 14 -0.48 1.35 9.40
CA VAL A 14 -1.79 0.97 9.90
C VAL A 14 -1.88 -0.54 9.87
N ARG A 15 -2.32 -1.14 10.96
CA ARG A 15 -2.44 -2.58 11.00
C ARG A 15 -3.78 -3.00 10.45
N VAL A 16 -3.77 -3.96 9.55
CA VAL A 16 -5.00 -4.45 8.94
C VAL A 16 -4.98 -5.97 9.01
N THR A 17 -6.06 -6.56 9.46
CA THR A 17 -6.16 -7.99 9.56
C THR A 17 -7.12 -8.49 8.49
N VAL A 18 -6.67 -9.42 7.68
CA VAL A 18 -7.51 -9.94 6.63
C VAL A 18 -7.33 -11.44 6.50
N GLU A 19 -8.30 -12.09 5.90
CA GLU A 19 -8.20 -13.50 5.64
C GLU A 19 -7.88 -13.66 4.17
N ILE A 20 -6.95 -14.53 3.86
CA ILE A 20 -6.53 -14.76 2.50
C ILE A 20 -6.92 -16.16 2.07
N PRO A 21 -7.49 -16.33 0.89
CA PRO A 21 -7.85 -17.66 0.42
C PRO A 21 -6.62 -18.55 0.45
N ALA A 22 -6.85 -19.82 0.77
CA ALA A 22 -5.73 -20.75 0.92
C ALA A 22 -4.87 -20.83 -0.33
N ALA A 23 -5.49 -20.82 -1.50
CA ALA A 23 -4.71 -20.92 -2.73
C ALA A 23 -3.80 -19.69 -2.90
N VAL A 24 -4.30 -18.53 -2.55
CA VAL A 24 -3.50 -17.31 -2.67
C VAL A 24 -2.37 -17.35 -1.67
N HIS A 25 -2.64 -17.86 -0.49
CA HIS A 25 -1.60 -17.94 0.52
C HIS A 25 -0.48 -18.88 0.05
N ARG A 26 -0.85 -20.01 -0.56
CA ARG A 26 0.17 -20.93 -1.07
C ARG A 26 1.02 -20.27 -2.12
N ASP A 27 0.40 -19.47 -2.99
CA ASP A 27 1.15 -18.79 -4.02
C ASP A 27 2.05 -17.72 -3.41
N LEU A 28 1.61 -17.10 -2.34
CA LEU A 28 2.41 -16.09 -1.70
C LEU A 28 3.66 -16.72 -1.06
N VAL A 29 3.49 -17.89 -0.47
CA VAL A 29 4.61 -18.61 0.09
C VAL A 29 5.59 -18.99 -1.02
N ALA A 30 5.07 -19.45 -2.14
CA ALA A 30 5.94 -19.81 -3.27
C ALA A 30 6.67 -18.58 -3.79
N TYR A 31 5.98 -17.46 -3.82
CA TYR A 31 6.59 -16.23 -4.29
C TYR A 31 7.75 -15.83 -3.36
N ALA A 32 7.56 -15.97 -2.06
CA ALA A 32 8.61 -15.62 -1.13
C ALA A 32 9.84 -16.49 -1.35
N THR A 33 9.64 -17.78 -1.64
CA THR A 33 10.74 -18.68 -1.88
C THR A 33 11.50 -18.30 -3.15
N ILE A 34 10.76 -18.02 -4.21
CA ILE A 34 11.38 -17.66 -5.46
C ILE A 34 12.11 -16.33 -5.35
N PHE A 35 11.51 -15.41 -4.62
CA PHE A 35 12.12 -14.12 -4.42
C PHE A 35 13.45 -14.27 -3.68
N ALA A 36 13.48 -15.13 -2.66
CA ALA A 36 14.70 -15.35 -1.91
C ALA A 36 15.78 -15.96 -2.79
N GLN A 37 15.39 -16.90 -3.63
CA GLN A 37 16.36 -17.54 -4.50
C GLN A 37 16.94 -16.53 -5.48
N SER A 38 16.12 -15.63 -5.98
CA SER A 38 16.59 -14.65 -6.93
C SER A 38 17.54 -13.65 -6.30
N ASN A 39 17.35 -13.37 -5.02
CA ASN A 39 18.17 -12.39 -4.35
C ASN A 39 19.23 -12.94 -3.43
N GLY A 40 19.33 -14.24 -3.37
CA GLY A 40 20.36 -14.85 -2.52
C GLY A 40 20.16 -14.58 -1.05
N GLN A 41 18.90 -14.45 -0.62
CA GLN A 41 18.62 -14.18 0.75
C GLN A 41 17.63 -15.18 1.29
N PRO A 42 17.49 -15.28 2.61
CA PRO A 42 16.49 -16.18 3.18
C PRO A 42 15.10 -15.73 2.79
N ALA A 43 14.18 -16.66 2.68
CA ALA A 43 12.83 -16.33 2.31
C ALA A 43 12.16 -15.49 3.39
N PRO A 44 11.56 -14.39 3.05
CA PRO A 44 10.88 -13.57 4.04
C PRO A 44 9.55 -14.20 4.39
N GLU A 45 8.95 -13.76 5.48
CA GLU A 45 7.66 -14.25 5.81
C GLU A 45 6.70 -13.77 4.76
N PRO A 46 5.77 -14.60 4.33
CA PRO A 46 4.84 -14.18 3.28
C PRO A 46 4.12 -12.89 3.59
N ALA A 47 3.76 -12.68 4.86
CA ALA A 47 3.04 -11.47 5.21
C ALA A 47 3.82 -10.22 4.93
N ARG A 48 5.14 -10.30 4.93
CA ARG A 48 5.94 -9.11 4.69
C ARG A 48 5.94 -8.70 3.23
N LEU A 49 5.50 -9.56 2.34
CA LEU A 49 5.45 -9.21 0.94
C LEU A 49 4.17 -8.48 0.60
N ILE A 50 3.16 -8.57 1.45
CA ILE A 50 1.87 -8.00 1.14
C ILE A 50 1.90 -6.49 0.97
N PRO A 51 2.47 -5.72 1.89
CA PRO A 51 2.46 -4.27 1.71
C PRO A 51 3.10 -3.81 0.40
N PRO A 52 4.31 -4.27 0.05
CA PRO A 52 4.88 -3.81 -1.21
C PRO A 52 4.13 -4.31 -2.44
N MET A 53 3.49 -5.48 -2.35
CA MET A 53 2.72 -5.96 -3.47
C MET A 53 1.49 -5.11 -3.70
N ILE A 54 0.81 -4.72 -2.62
CA ILE A 54 -0.37 -3.89 -2.75
C ILE A 54 0.04 -2.52 -3.27
N GLU A 55 1.13 -2.00 -2.76
CA GLU A 55 1.61 -0.70 -3.18
C GLU A 55 1.91 -0.72 -4.67
N ARG A 56 2.61 -1.77 -5.12
CA ARG A 56 2.95 -1.86 -6.52
C ARG A 56 1.70 -2.05 -7.39
N PHE A 57 0.76 -2.84 -6.93
CA PHE A 57 -0.45 -3.08 -7.69
C PHE A 57 -1.19 -1.76 -7.91
N MET A 58 -1.35 -0.98 -6.85
CA MET A 58 -2.07 0.27 -6.97
C MET A 58 -1.29 1.28 -7.80
N ALA A 59 0.02 1.23 -7.71
CA ALA A 59 0.83 2.18 -8.46
C ALA A 59 0.75 1.93 -9.96
N THR A 60 0.53 0.68 -10.35
CA THR A 60 0.48 0.36 -11.77
C THR A 60 -0.94 0.33 -12.32
N ASP A 61 -1.94 0.51 -11.49
CA ASP A 61 -3.31 0.49 -11.96
C ASP A 61 -3.68 1.88 -12.44
N ARG A 62 -3.69 2.07 -13.74
CA ARG A 62 -3.94 3.37 -14.31
C ARG A 62 -5.32 3.90 -14.05
N VAL A 63 -6.29 3.03 -14.02
CA VAL A 63 -7.66 3.45 -13.78
C VAL A 63 -7.77 3.99 -12.37
N PHE A 64 -7.14 3.29 -11.41
CA PHE A 64 -7.18 3.73 -10.05
C PHE A 64 -6.42 5.05 -9.90
N ALA A 65 -5.29 5.18 -10.53
CA ALA A 65 -4.49 6.38 -10.42
C ALA A 65 -5.27 7.59 -10.95
N ALA A 66 -5.99 7.41 -12.04
CA ALA A 66 -6.77 8.50 -12.60
C ALA A 66 -7.93 8.85 -11.69
N ALA A 67 -8.59 7.85 -11.14
CA ALA A 67 -9.72 8.09 -10.26
C ALA A 67 -9.28 8.77 -8.97
N ARG A 68 -8.12 8.36 -8.47
CA ARG A 68 -7.62 8.97 -7.25
C ARG A 68 -7.27 10.43 -7.47
N ARG A 69 -6.68 10.74 -8.61
CA ARG A 69 -6.35 12.09 -8.92
C ARG A 69 -7.59 12.96 -9.03
N ARG A 70 -8.63 12.43 -9.66
CA ARG A 70 -9.86 13.15 -9.78
C ARG A 70 -10.49 13.37 -8.43
N ARG A 71 -10.48 12.35 -7.59
CA ARG A 71 -11.05 12.46 -6.29
C ARG A 71 -10.33 13.49 -5.45
N ASN A 72 -9.00 13.50 -5.51
CA ASN A 72 -8.23 14.44 -4.74
C ASN A 72 -8.49 15.86 -5.21
N THR A 73 -8.66 16.05 -6.49
CA THR A 73 -8.92 17.36 -7.01
C THR A 73 -10.27 17.88 -6.56
N GLN A 74 -11.25 17.05 -6.59
CA GLN A 74 -12.55 17.47 -6.18
C GLN A 74 -12.60 17.69 -4.70
N LYS A 75 -11.93 16.87 -3.94
CA LYS A 75 -11.95 17.00 -2.56
C LYS A 75 -11.15 18.11 -1.98
N ALA A 76 -10.10 18.44 -2.59
CA ALA A 76 -9.26 19.46 -2.07
C ALA A 76 -9.94 20.71 -1.57
N PRO A 77 -10.70 21.36 -2.35
CA PRO A 77 -11.30 22.60 -1.89
C PRO A 77 -12.26 22.39 -0.77
N ASP A 78 -12.94 21.30 -0.81
CA ASP A 78 -13.85 21.03 0.18
C ASP A 78 -13.24 20.62 1.42
N SER A 79 -12.34 19.81 1.40
CA SER A 79 -11.80 19.32 2.58
C SER A 79 -11.35 20.41 3.42
N ALA A 80 -10.99 21.42 2.83
CA ALA A 80 -10.52 22.49 3.58
C ALA A 80 -11.55 22.95 4.50
N GLU A 81 -12.64 23.20 4.00
CA GLU A 81 -13.58 23.69 4.80
C GLU A 81 -14.25 22.71 5.56
N ARG A 82 -14.40 21.63 5.07
CA ARG A 82 -15.14 20.78 5.73
C ARG A 82 -14.35 20.18 6.64
N SER A 83 -13.25 20.20 6.32
CA SER A 83 -12.46 19.61 7.05
C SER A 83 -13.10 19.03 8.00
N GLY A 84 -13.78 19.21 7.86
CA GLY A 84 -14.36 18.58 8.76
C GLY A 84 -14.47 17.54 8.53
#